data_eb209114502f1a4efd796ef2905e5674
#
_entry.id   eb209114502f1a4efd796ef2905e5674
#
_cell.length_a   1.000
_cell.length_b   1.000
_cell.length_c   1.000
_cell.angle_alpha   90.00
_cell.angle_beta   90.00
_cell.angle_gamma   90.00
#
_symmetry.space_group_name_H-M   'P 1'
#
loop_
_entity.id
_entity.type
_entity.pdbx_description
1 polymer ?
#
loop_
_entity_poly.entity_id
_entity_poly.type
_entity_poly.pdbx_seq_one_letter_code
_entity_poly.pdbx_strand_id
1 'polypeptide(L)'
;AAANLWGVHLPYRTYDISATDETARTTAVAKLKAVITSAMKHMSPKHFVIHPSTGTILTTGSDFAARKAQSRKSLRELQTHIASCNSTYGLHTILCVENCPRSVAYDAETMLALLSGEGLEQVRVCLDTGHALIPLNGSYINPTRNGDAVAILRKLGTRLGTLHIQQNRGAEGQSGTLDKHLQPYDGGLIDWGEFYYELLK
;
A
#
# COMPACT_ATOMS: atom_id res chain seq x y z
N ALA A 1 18.13 0.46 -25.28
CA ALA A 1 17.69 -0.58 -24.35
C ALA A 1 16.48 -0.03 -23.61
N ALA A 2 15.35 -0.73 -23.64
CA ALA A 2 14.20 -0.38 -22.79
C ALA A 2 14.64 -0.48 -21.32
N ALA A 3 14.40 0.56 -20.54
CA ALA A 3 14.67 0.50 -19.12
C ALA A 3 13.77 -0.59 -18.51
N ASN A 4 14.35 -1.55 -17.81
CA ASN A 4 13.58 -2.52 -17.05
C ASN A 4 12.96 -1.80 -15.85
N LEU A 5 11.71 -1.35 -16.01
CA LEU A 5 10.99 -0.70 -14.94
C LEU A 5 10.47 -1.75 -13.96
N TRP A 6 10.89 -1.67 -12.71
CA TRP A 6 10.48 -2.64 -11.69
C TRP A 6 9.04 -2.41 -11.25
N GLY A 7 8.69 -1.20 -10.88
CA GLY A 7 7.35 -0.85 -10.43
C GLY A 7 6.97 0.60 -10.72
N VAL A 8 5.67 0.87 -10.65
CA VAL A 8 5.11 2.22 -10.79
C VAL A 8 4.24 2.50 -9.59
N HIS A 9 4.54 3.59 -8.88
CA HIS A 9 3.63 4.13 -7.88
C HIS A 9 2.54 4.95 -8.56
N LEU A 10 1.28 4.55 -8.39
CA LEU A 10 0.14 5.27 -8.96
C LEU A 10 -0.08 6.62 -8.24
N PRO A 11 -0.58 7.64 -8.94
CA PRO A 11 -0.91 8.93 -8.33
C PRO A 11 -1.99 8.75 -7.25
N TYR A 12 -1.71 9.13 -6.01
CA TYR A 12 -2.61 8.91 -4.87
C TYR A 12 -3.23 10.20 -4.31
N ARG A 13 -2.50 11.34 -4.36
CA ARG A 13 -2.97 12.60 -3.74
C ARG A 13 -4.20 13.19 -4.42
N THR A 14 -4.30 12.99 -5.74
CA THR A 14 -5.37 13.56 -6.57
C THR A 14 -6.53 12.60 -6.80
N TYR A 15 -6.28 11.28 -6.72
CA TYR A 15 -7.25 10.25 -7.08
C TYR A 15 -7.58 9.38 -5.88
N ASP A 16 -8.65 9.75 -5.16
CA ASP A 16 -9.12 9.00 -3.99
C ASP A 16 -10.02 7.84 -4.40
N ILE A 17 -9.46 6.64 -4.37
CA ILE A 17 -10.20 5.40 -4.66
C ILE A 17 -11.17 4.99 -3.54
N SER A 18 -11.11 5.65 -2.39
CA SER A 18 -11.98 5.43 -1.24
C SER A 18 -13.09 6.47 -1.09
N ALA A 19 -13.19 7.42 -2.04
CA ALA A 19 -14.19 8.49 -1.96
C ALA A 19 -15.60 7.91 -1.81
N THR A 20 -16.35 8.44 -0.83
CA THR A 20 -17.75 8.03 -0.59
C THR A 20 -18.71 8.60 -1.63
N ASP A 21 -18.36 9.71 -2.28
CA ASP A 21 -19.01 10.18 -3.48
C ASP A 21 -18.66 9.27 -4.66
N GLU A 22 -19.68 8.63 -5.25
CA GLU A 22 -19.49 7.65 -6.32
C GLU A 22 -18.93 8.28 -7.60
N THR A 23 -19.28 9.53 -7.90
CA THR A 23 -18.78 10.26 -9.08
C THR A 23 -17.29 10.55 -8.93
N ALA A 24 -16.86 11.01 -7.76
CA ALA A 24 -15.45 11.24 -7.45
C ALA A 24 -14.66 9.92 -7.52
N ARG A 25 -15.18 8.85 -6.93
CA ARG A 25 -14.55 7.52 -6.93
C ARG A 25 -14.38 6.99 -8.37
N THR A 26 -15.44 6.97 -9.16
CA THR A 26 -15.40 6.44 -10.53
C THR A 26 -14.49 7.28 -11.43
N THR A 27 -14.47 8.59 -11.24
CA THR A 27 -13.53 9.49 -11.94
C THR A 27 -12.08 9.15 -11.57
N ALA A 28 -11.78 8.95 -10.29
CA ALA A 28 -10.44 8.54 -9.84
C ALA A 28 -10.03 7.20 -10.47
N VAL A 29 -10.88 6.19 -10.43
CA VAL A 29 -10.63 4.87 -11.02
C VAL A 29 -10.41 4.96 -12.53
N ALA A 30 -11.22 5.75 -13.25
CA ALA A 30 -11.05 5.94 -14.70
C ALA A 30 -9.69 6.56 -15.06
N LYS A 31 -9.25 7.57 -14.29
CA LYS A 31 -7.94 8.19 -14.49
C LYS A 31 -6.79 7.21 -14.21
N LEU A 32 -6.90 6.43 -13.13
CA LEU A 32 -5.91 5.41 -12.80
C LEU A 32 -5.85 4.29 -13.86
N LYS A 33 -6.97 3.84 -14.38
CA LYS A 33 -7.01 2.88 -15.51
C LYS A 33 -6.25 3.41 -16.73
N ALA A 34 -6.41 4.70 -17.06
CA ALA A 34 -5.67 5.32 -18.17
C ALA A 34 -4.15 5.34 -17.93
N VAL A 35 -3.72 5.66 -16.71
CA VAL A 35 -2.29 5.61 -16.30
C VAL A 35 -1.76 4.17 -16.40
N ILE A 36 -2.49 3.19 -15.87
CA ILE A 36 -2.13 1.76 -15.92
C ILE A 36 -1.96 1.31 -17.37
N THR A 37 -2.95 1.58 -18.22
CA THR A 37 -2.88 1.20 -19.65
C THR A 37 -1.65 1.79 -20.33
N SER A 38 -1.38 3.08 -20.13
CA SER A 38 -0.22 3.75 -20.71
C SER A 38 1.09 3.14 -20.21
N ALA A 39 1.23 2.93 -18.90
CA ALA A 39 2.42 2.34 -18.31
C ALA A 39 2.65 0.89 -18.80
N MET A 40 1.61 0.06 -18.85
CA MET A 40 1.73 -1.32 -19.30
C MET A 40 2.09 -1.41 -20.78
N LYS A 41 1.54 -0.53 -21.60
CA LYS A 41 1.84 -0.48 -23.05
C LYS A 41 3.29 -0.08 -23.36
N HIS A 42 3.86 0.83 -22.56
CA HIS A 42 5.13 1.47 -22.91
C HIS A 42 6.31 1.08 -22.01
N MET A 43 6.04 0.57 -20.80
CA MET A 43 7.05 0.40 -19.75
C MET A 43 7.13 -1.02 -19.18
N SER A 44 6.08 -1.83 -19.37
CA SER A 44 6.00 -3.23 -18.88
C SER A 44 6.35 -3.41 -17.39
N PRO A 45 5.75 -2.64 -16.46
CA PRO A 45 6.09 -2.71 -15.06
C PRO A 45 5.74 -4.08 -14.46
N LYS A 46 6.50 -4.52 -13.45
CA LYS A 46 6.21 -5.77 -12.71
C LYS A 46 5.06 -5.60 -11.73
N HIS A 47 4.91 -4.40 -11.18
CA HIS A 47 3.80 -4.10 -10.27
C HIS A 47 3.40 -2.62 -10.30
N PHE A 48 2.19 -2.37 -9.86
CA PHE A 48 1.70 -1.05 -9.48
C PHE A 48 1.53 -0.99 -7.97
N VAL A 49 1.92 0.13 -7.36
CA VAL A 49 1.62 0.43 -5.95
C VAL A 49 0.54 1.48 -5.89
N ILE A 50 -0.44 1.30 -5.01
CA ILE A 50 -1.53 2.24 -4.77
C ILE A 50 -1.80 2.42 -3.28
N HIS A 51 -2.07 3.65 -2.87
CA HIS A 51 -2.62 3.92 -1.54
C HIS A 51 -4.09 3.49 -1.46
N PRO A 52 -4.53 2.85 -0.36
CA PRO A 52 -5.92 2.38 -0.24
C PRO A 52 -6.93 3.50 -0.07
N SER A 53 -6.48 4.67 0.34
CA SER A 53 -7.29 5.89 0.51
C SER A 53 -6.38 7.11 0.53
N THR A 54 -6.97 8.31 0.36
CA THR A 54 -6.28 9.59 0.51
C THR A 54 -6.74 10.32 1.77
N GLY A 55 -5.88 11.24 2.24
CA GLY A 55 -6.15 12.05 3.43
C GLY A 55 -6.10 11.26 4.74
N THR A 56 -6.35 11.95 5.84
CA THR A 56 -6.44 11.34 7.17
C THR A 56 -7.84 10.84 7.41
N ILE A 57 -7.97 9.53 7.65
CA ILE A 57 -9.22 8.87 7.97
C ILE A 57 -9.18 8.45 9.43
N LEU A 58 -10.26 8.71 10.17
CA LEU A 58 -10.42 8.14 11.51
C LEU A 58 -10.55 6.62 11.38
N THR A 59 -9.82 5.90 12.21
CA THR A 59 -9.74 4.42 12.14
C THR A 59 -11.02 3.71 12.61
N THR A 60 -12.04 4.46 13.00
CA THR A 60 -13.32 3.95 13.51
C THR A 60 -14.49 4.78 12.98
N GLY A 61 -15.67 4.18 13.01
CA GLY A 61 -16.92 4.85 12.65
C GLY A 61 -17.42 4.56 11.24
N SER A 62 -18.56 5.17 10.92
CA SER A 62 -19.26 4.95 9.64
C SER A 62 -18.46 5.41 8.42
N ASP A 63 -17.72 6.49 8.53
CA ASP A 63 -16.85 6.99 7.44
C ASP A 63 -15.74 5.98 7.10
N PHE A 64 -15.10 5.39 8.11
CA PHE A 64 -14.09 4.34 7.89
C PHE A 64 -14.65 3.13 7.13
N ALA A 65 -15.81 2.63 7.57
CA ALA A 65 -16.47 1.48 6.94
C ALA A 65 -16.90 1.79 5.50
N ALA A 66 -17.48 2.97 5.26
CA ALA A 66 -17.91 3.41 3.93
C ALA A 66 -16.71 3.55 2.99
N ARG A 67 -15.64 4.21 3.41
CA ARG A 67 -14.41 4.37 2.61
C ARG A 67 -13.71 3.04 2.35
N LYS A 68 -13.66 2.14 3.33
CA LYS A 68 -13.14 0.78 3.13
C LYS A 68 -13.93 0.02 2.07
N ALA A 69 -15.25 0.11 2.09
CA ALA A 69 -16.11 -0.52 1.07
C ALA A 69 -15.84 0.06 -0.33
N GLN A 70 -15.72 1.37 -0.46
CA GLN A 70 -15.40 2.04 -1.74
C GLN A 70 -13.99 1.69 -2.23
N SER A 71 -13.01 1.66 -1.35
CA SER A 71 -11.66 1.23 -1.69
C SER A 71 -11.65 -0.21 -2.25
N ARG A 72 -12.35 -1.14 -1.59
CA ARG A 72 -12.50 -2.53 -2.09
C ARG A 72 -13.14 -2.58 -3.48
N LYS A 73 -14.21 -1.81 -3.71
CA LYS A 73 -14.87 -1.72 -5.01
C LYS A 73 -13.90 -1.25 -6.09
N SER A 74 -13.15 -0.19 -5.81
CA SER A 74 -12.17 0.39 -6.71
C SER A 74 -11.02 -0.57 -7.01
N LEU A 75 -10.51 -1.26 -5.99
CA LEU A 75 -9.43 -2.24 -6.15
C LEU A 75 -9.85 -3.41 -7.06
N ARG A 76 -11.10 -3.91 -6.96
CA ARG A 76 -11.62 -4.92 -7.89
C ARG A 76 -11.64 -4.42 -9.33
N GLU A 77 -12.13 -3.20 -9.54
CA GLU A 77 -12.17 -2.59 -10.87
C GLU A 77 -10.78 -2.40 -11.47
N LEU A 78 -9.79 -1.98 -10.66
CA LEU A 78 -8.40 -1.83 -11.09
C LEU A 78 -7.75 -3.19 -11.36
N GLN A 79 -7.98 -4.18 -10.50
CA GLN A 79 -7.46 -5.54 -10.68
C GLN A 79 -8.01 -6.18 -11.97
N THR A 80 -9.31 -6.07 -12.23
CA THR A 80 -9.92 -6.54 -13.47
C THR A 80 -9.31 -5.85 -14.70
N HIS A 81 -9.05 -4.55 -14.60
CA HIS A 81 -8.42 -3.79 -15.69
C HIS A 81 -6.98 -4.24 -15.93
N ILE A 82 -6.18 -4.45 -14.88
CA ILE A 82 -4.81 -4.96 -15.00
C ILE A 82 -4.80 -6.35 -15.60
N ALA A 83 -5.72 -7.24 -15.21
CA ALA A 83 -5.84 -8.57 -15.78
C ALA A 83 -6.13 -8.52 -17.30
N SER A 84 -7.01 -7.62 -17.74
CA SER A 84 -7.27 -7.38 -19.17
C SER A 84 -6.03 -6.86 -19.91
N CYS A 85 -5.30 -5.90 -19.32
CA CYS A 85 -4.07 -5.39 -19.90
C CYS A 85 -2.96 -6.47 -19.95
N ASN A 86 -2.85 -7.31 -18.93
CA ASN A 86 -1.92 -8.44 -18.90
C ASN A 86 -2.17 -9.37 -20.11
N SER A 87 -3.43 -9.74 -20.34
CA SER A 87 -3.82 -10.53 -21.51
C SER A 87 -3.47 -9.84 -22.84
N THR A 88 -3.74 -8.52 -22.92
CA THR A 88 -3.52 -7.75 -24.15
C THR A 88 -2.05 -7.60 -24.51
N TYR A 89 -1.19 -7.40 -23.50
CA TYR A 89 0.24 -7.07 -23.69
C TYR A 89 1.19 -8.24 -23.37
N GLY A 90 0.68 -9.41 -22.99
CA GLY A 90 1.50 -10.56 -22.61
C GLY A 90 2.33 -10.33 -21.34
N LEU A 91 1.77 -9.62 -20.35
CA LEU A 91 2.43 -9.24 -19.11
C LEU A 91 1.91 -10.03 -17.92
N HIS A 92 2.60 -9.92 -16.78
CA HIS A 92 2.23 -10.51 -15.49
C HIS A 92 2.32 -9.44 -14.37
N THR A 93 1.87 -8.23 -14.67
CA THR A 93 1.87 -7.11 -13.74
C THR A 93 0.85 -7.35 -12.62
N ILE A 94 1.22 -7.08 -11.37
CA ILE A 94 0.35 -7.20 -10.19
C ILE A 94 -0.01 -5.83 -9.62
N LEU A 95 -1.13 -5.76 -8.90
CA LEU A 95 -1.52 -4.61 -8.10
C LEU A 95 -1.12 -4.84 -6.65
N CYS A 96 -0.41 -3.88 -6.05
CA CYS A 96 -0.01 -3.90 -4.65
C CYS A 96 -0.63 -2.71 -3.91
N VAL A 97 -1.27 -2.96 -2.77
CA VAL A 97 -1.81 -1.92 -1.89
C VAL A 97 -0.81 -1.65 -0.79
N GLU A 98 -0.48 -0.38 -0.57
CA GLU A 98 0.48 0.03 0.45
C GLU A 98 -0.18 0.20 1.82
N ASN A 99 0.50 -0.22 2.90
CA ASN A 99 0.10 0.09 4.26
C ASN A 99 0.35 1.56 4.55
N CYS A 100 -0.69 2.35 4.53
CA CYS A 100 -0.58 3.79 4.77
C CYS A 100 -1.11 4.17 6.15
N PRO A 101 -0.35 4.92 6.97
CA PRO A 101 -0.85 5.39 8.25
C PRO A 101 -2.09 6.27 8.05
N ARG A 102 -3.04 6.17 8.98
CA ARG A 102 -4.30 6.93 8.96
C ARG A 102 -5.15 6.74 7.70
N SER A 103 -5.02 5.59 7.06
CA SER A 103 -5.84 5.18 5.92
C SER A 103 -6.80 4.05 6.30
N VAL A 104 -7.55 3.51 5.33
CA VAL A 104 -8.43 2.35 5.55
C VAL A 104 -7.67 1.02 5.67
N ALA A 105 -6.36 1.02 5.44
CA ALA A 105 -5.50 -0.14 5.60
C ALA A 105 -4.08 0.30 6.02
N TYR A 106 -3.72 0.06 7.28
CA TYR A 106 -2.52 0.60 7.91
C TYR A 106 -1.67 -0.47 8.61
N ASP A 107 -2.27 -1.58 9.01
CA ASP A 107 -1.61 -2.73 9.62
C ASP A 107 -1.97 -4.03 8.89
N ALA A 108 -1.40 -5.14 9.32
CA ALA A 108 -1.63 -6.42 8.66
C ALA A 108 -3.10 -6.85 8.68
N GLU A 109 -3.82 -6.60 9.77
CA GLU A 109 -5.22 -7.01 9.92
C GLU A 109 -6.13 -6.21 9.00
N THR A 110 -5.97 -4.89 8.98
CA THR A 110 -6.76 -4.01 8.12
C THR A 110 -6.44 -4.23 6.63
N MET A 111 -5.16 -4.50 6.29
CA MET A 111 -4.73 -4.86 4.94
C MET A 111 -5.36 -6.18 4.48
N LEU A 112 -5.22 -7.24 5.27
CA LEU A 112 -5.80 -8.55 4.94
C LEU A 112 -7.33 -8.47 4.89
N ALA A 113 -7.96 -7.73 5.79
CA ALA A 113 -9.39 -7.50 5.78
C ALA A 113 -9.85 -6.65 4.58
N LEU A 114 -9.04 -5.69 4.10
CA LEU A 114 -9.32 -4.94 2.88
C LEU A 114 -9.27 -5.86 1.65
N LEU A 115 -8.30 -6.77 1.61
CA LEU A 115 -8.03 -7.65 0.47
C LEU A 115 -8.75 -9.01 0.56
N SER A 116 -9.61 -9.22 1.57
CA SER A 116 -10.39 -10.45 1.68
C SER A 116 -11.58 -10.47 0.71
N GLY A 117 -11.92 -11.66 0.20
CA GLY A 117 -13.10 -11.88 -0.62
C GLY A 117 -12.86 -11.81 -2.12
N GLU A 118 -13.93 -12.12 -2.85
CA GLU A 118 -13.93 -12.33 -4.29
C GLU A 118 -13.39 -11.11 -5.09
N GLY A 119 -12.59 -11.42 -6.11
CA GLY A 119 -12.02 -10.44 -7.06
C GLY A 119 -10.79 -9.69 -6.55
N LEU A 120 -10.26 -10.04 -5.35
CA LEU A 120 -9.06 -9.43 -4.77
C LEU A 120 -7.94 -10.46 -4.48
N GLU A 121 -8.11 -11.69 -4.92
CA GLU A 121 -7.18 -12.80 -4.63
C GLU A 121 -5.78 -12.54 -5.19
N GLN A 122 -5.69 -11.83 -6.29
CA GLN A 122 -4.43 -11.51 -6.98
C GLN A 122 -3.81 -10.20 -6.51
N VAL A 123 -4.57 -9.37 -5.76
CA VAL A 123 -4.02 -8.13 -5.19
C VAL A 123 -3.05 -8.49 -4.06
N ARG A 124 -1.89 -7.87 -4.05
CA ARG A 124 -0.85 -8.07 -3.06
C ARG A 124 -0.68 -6.85 -2.18
N VAL A 125 0.19 -6.94 -1.22
CA VAL A 125 0.56 -5.84 -0.32
C VAL A 125 1.93 -5.30 -0.71
N CYS A 126 2.03 -3.98 -0.75
CA CYS A 126 3.30 -3.27 -0.65
C CYS A 126 3.52 -2.96 0.83
N LEU A 127 4.47 -3.61 1.48
CA LEU A 127 4.82 -3.25 2.84
C LEU A 127 5.83 -2.11 2.83
N ASP A 128 5.38 -0.93 3.24
CA ASP A 128 6.26 0.18 3.61
C ASP A 128 6.69 0.00 5.07
N THR A 129 7.98 -0.21 5.27
CA THR A 129 8.56 -0.54 6.57
C THR A 129 8.54 0.65 7.53
N GLY A 130 8.70 1.87 7.01
CA GLY A 130 8.65 3.09 7.82
C GLY A 130 7.23 3.45 8.23
N HIS A 131 6.25 3.25 7.34
CA HIS A 131 4.84 3.45 7.65
C HIS A 131 4.35 2.55 8.81
N ALA A 132 4.90 1.36 8.93
CA ALA A 132 4.58 0.45 10.04
C ALA A 132 4.87 1.05 11.41
N LEU A 133 5.78 2.01 11.49
CA LEU A 133 6.21 2.66 12.74
C LEU A 133 5.50 3.99 13.02
N ILE A 134 4.62 4.46 12.13
CA ILE A 134 3.90 5.72 12.31
C ILE A 134 2.65 5.49 13.16
N PRO A 135 2.48 6.22 14.29
CA PRO A 135 1.35 6.03 15.18
C PRO A 135 0.02 6.42 14.55
N LEU A 136 -1.01 5.66 14.90
CA LEU A 136 -2.39 5.93 14.54
C LEU A 136 -3.02 6.91 15.53
N ASN A 137 -3.75 7.93 15.02
CA ASN A 137 -4.58 8.82 15.84
C ASN A 137 -3.86 9.49 17.04
N GLY A 138 -2.57 9.77 16.93
CA GLY A 138 -1.81 10.35 18.03
C GLY A 138 -1.54 9.40 19.20
N SER A 139 -2.09 8.20 19.17
CA SER A 139 -1.67 7.09 20.03
C SER A 139 -0.43 6.45 19.42
N TYR A 140 0.60 6.32 20.22
CA TYR A 140 1.73 5.52 19.86
C TYR A 140 1.29 4.07 19.76
N ILE A 141 1.36 3.47 18.57
CA ILE A 141 1.71 2.07 18.55
C ILE A 141 3.11 2.09 19.15
N ASN A 142 3.25 1.58 20.36
CA ASN A 142 4.58 1.54 20.99
C ASN A 142 5.46 0.65 20.11
N PRO A 143 6.36 1.20 19.28
CA PRO A 143 7.20 0.38 18.45
C PRO A 143 8.24 -0.21 19.39
N THR A 144 7.89 -1.32 19.98
CA THR A 144 8.91 -2.20 20.50
C THR A 144 9.65 -2.71 19.29
N ARG A 145 10.88 -2.31 19.17
CA ARG A 145 11.89 -2.81 18.23
C ARG A 145 11.32 -3.76 17.16
N ASN A 146 11.39 -3.46 15.90
CA ASN A 146 10.98 -4.33 14.81
C ASN A 146 9.57 -4.91 14.90
N GLY A 147 8.91 -4.75 16.06
CA GLY A 147 7.65 -5.41 16.34
C GLY A 147 6.66 -5.19 15.22
N ASP A 148 6.58 -3.97 14.71
CA ASP A 148 5.53 -3.65 13.76
C ASP A 148 5.86 -4.07 12.34
N ALA A 149 7.01 -3.72 11.78
CA ALA A 149 7.37 -4.10 10.41
C ALA A 149 7.54 -5.62 10.25
N VAL A 150 8.24 -6.27 11.18
CA VAL A 150 8.45 -7.73 11.17
C VAL A 150 7.15 -8.47 11.48
N ALA A 151 6.35 -8.01 12.44
CA ALA A 151 5.06 -8.60 12.75
C ALA A 151 4.08 -8.51 11.59
N ILE A 152 4.06 -7.37 10.87
CA ILE A 152 3.26 -7.22 9.65
C ILE A 152 3.75 -8.19 8.59
N LEU A 153 5.07 -8.26 8.34
CA LEU A 153 5.65 -9.16 7.36
C LEU A 153 5.23 -10.62 7.61
N ARG A 154 5.33 -11.10 8.85
CA ARG A 154 4.91 -12.46 9.25
C ARG A 154 3.43 -12.74 8.95
N LYS A 155 2.57 -11.77 9.27
CA LYS A 155 1.13 -11.91 9.05
C LYS A 155 0.74 -11.87 7.57
N LEU A 156 1.46 -11.11 6.75
CA LEU A 156 1.18 -11.00 5.32
C LEU A 156 1.47 -12.30 4.56
N GLY A 157 2.56 -12.98 4.91
CA GLY A 157 2.97 -14.21 4.23
C GLY A 157 2.95 -14.06 2.70
N THR A 158 2.26 -14.96 2.00
CA THR A 158 2.14 -14.95 0.53
C THR A 158 1.37 -13.76 -0.04
N ARG A 159 0.76 -12.92 0.79
CA ARG A 159 0.12 -11.67 0.35
C ARG A 159 1.14 -10.55 0.12
N LEU A 160 2.37 -10.68 0.59
CA LEU A 160 3.42 -9.73 0.26
C LEU A 160 3.71 -9.75 -1.25
N GLY A 161 3.74 -8.60 -1.89
CA GLY A 161 4.04 -8.43 -3.32
C GLY A 161 5.28 -7.60 -3.58
N THR A 162 5.48 -6.56 -2.79
CA THR A 162 6.64 -5.68 -2.90
C THR A 162 6.91 -4.94 -1.58
N LEU A 163 8.03 -4.24 -1.52
CA LEU A 163 8.48 -3.51 -0.34
C LEU A 163 8.84 -2.08 -0.70
N HIS A 164 8.46 -1.14 0.14
CA HIS A 164 9.12 0.15 0.26
C HIS A 164 10.02 0.10 1.50
N ILE A 165 11.32 0.13 1.27
CA ILE A 165 12.33 -0.02 2.31
C ILE A 165 12.77 1.37 2.77
N GLN A 166 12.38 1.72 3.99
CA GLN A 166 12.81 2.94 4.65
C GLN A 166 12.93 2.72 6.16
N GLN A 167 13.86 3.44 6.79
CA GLN A 167 13.99 3.46 8.24
C GLN A 167 13.10 4.57 8.82
N ASN A 168 12.62 4.36 10.04
CA ASN A 168 11.86 5.36 10.77
C ASN A 168 12.19 5.28 12.27
N ARG A 169 12.00 6.40 12.97
CA ARG A 169 12.22 6.51 14.42
C ARG A 169 10.91 6.47 15.23
N GLY A 170 9.80 6.19 14.57
CA GLY A 170 8.49 6.28 15.21
C GLY A 170 8.17 7.72 15.61
N ALA A 171 7.43 7.87 16.71
CA ALA A 171 7.06 9.19 17.23
C ALA A 171 7.96 9.71 18.34
N GLU A 172 8.90 8.91 18.83
CA GLU A 172 9.74 9.25 19.98
C GLU A 172 10.67 10.43 19.66
N GLY A 173 10.58 11.48 20.45
CA GLY A 173 11.43 12.67 20.35
C GLY A 173 11.30 13.47 19.05
N GLN A 174 10.22 13.29 18.27
CA GLN A 174 10.08 13.92 16.98
C GLN A 174 9.00 15.02 16.96
N SER A 175 9.35 16.14 16.32
CA SER A 175 8.41 17.18 15.92
C SER A 175 8.20 17.14 14.40
N GLY A 176 7.04 17.56 13.92
CA GLY A 176 6.70 17.61 12.50
C GLY A 176 6.18 16.29 11.93
N THR A 177 6.45 16.02 10.65
CA THR A 177 6.01 14.77 10.04
C THR A 177 6.73 13.56 10.61
N LEU A 178 5.98 12.51 10.89
CA LEU A 178 6.52 11.24 11.36
C LEU A 178 6.95 10.31 10.22
N ASP A 179 6.57 10.64 9.01
CA ASP A 179 6.99 9.94 7.78
C ASP A 179 8.32 10.55 7.31
N LYS A 180 9.44 9.99 7.80
CA LYS A 180 10.78 10.56 7.64
C LYS A 180 11.54 10.05 6.42
N HIS A 181 11.17 8.92 5.85
CA HIS A 181 11.88 8.28 4.74
C HIS A 181 13.41 8.20 4.94
N LEU A 182 13.83 7.76 6.14
CA LEU A 182 15.24 7.62 6.46
C LEU A 182 15.87 6.45 5.68
N GLN A 183 17.16 6.55 5.41
CA GLN A 183 17.91 5.45 4.79
C GLN A 183 17.96 4.23 5.74
N PRO A 184 18.03 3.00 5.22
CA PRO A 184 18.08 1.80 6.07
C PRO A 184 19.22 1.79 7.10
N TYR A 185 20.35 2.44 6.81
CA TYR A 185 21.49 2.54 7.71
C TYR A 185 21.44 3.74 8.66
N ASP A 186 20.47 4.65 8.50
CA ASP A 186 20.23 5.71 9.48
C ASP A 186 19.69 5.09 10.78
N GLY A 187 20.11 5.63 11.92
CA GLY A 187 19.60 5.16 13.21
C GLY A 187 18.08 5.26 13.28
N GLY A 188 17.41 4.16 13.59
CA GLY A 188 15.95 4.04 13.69
C GLY A 188 15.52 2.79 14.44
N LEU A 189 14.24 2.44 14.36
CA LEU A 189 13.65 1.37 15.15
C LEU A 189 13.62 0.00 14.46
N ILE A 190 13.85 -0.05 13.15
CA ILE A 190 13.82 -1.32 12.42
C ILE A 190 15.18 -2.02 12.56
N ASP A 191 15.17 -3.22 13.09
CA ASP A 191 16.31 -4.14 13.02
C ASP A 191 16.28 -4.88 11.69
N TRP A 192 17.12 -4.46 10.78
CA TRP A 192 17.18 -5.03 9.44
C TRP A 192 17.64 -6.48 9.43
N GLY A 193 18.42 -6.90 10.44
CA GLY A 193 18.84 -8.30 10.57
C GLY A 193 17.65 -9.23 10.77
N GLU A 194 16.77 -8.90 11.71
CA GLU A 194 15.54 -9.67 11.95
C GLU A 194 14.58 -9.55 10.77
N PHE A 195 14.42 -8.35 10.18
CA PHE A 195 13.53 -8.15 9.06
C PHE A 195 13.92 -9.01 7.84
N TYR A 196 15.19 -8.98 7.45
CA TYR A 196 15.67 -9.78 6.32
C TYR A 196 15.66 -11.28 6.61
N TYR A 197 15.95 -11.68 7.84
CA TYR A 197 15.81 -13.09 8.24
C TYR A 197 14.37 -13.59 8.07
N GLU A 198 13.37 -12.79 8.44
CA GLU A 198 11.97 -13.13 8.26
C GLU A 198 11.55 -13.13 6.80
N LEU A 199 12.05 -12.21 5.99
CA LEU A 199 11.75 -12.11 4.57
C LEU A 199 12.27 -13.31 3.76
N LEU A 200 13.34 -13.98 4.22
CA LEU A 200 13.97 -15.10 3.53
C LEU A 200 13.37 -16.47 3.89
N LYS A 201 12.42 -16.52 4.82
CA LYS A 201 11.69 -17.75 5.17
C LYS A 201 10.61 -18.08 4.16
#